data_8f08c6bbb5d07a3337211f26044c3283
#
_entry.id   8f08c6bbb5d07a3337211f26044c3283
#
_cell.length_a   1.000
_cell.length_b   1.000
_cell.length_c   1.000
_cell.angle_alpha   90.00
_cell.angle_beta   90.00
_cell.angle_gamma   90.00
#
_symmetry.space_group_name_H-M   'P 1'
#
loop_
_entity.id
_entity.type
_entity.pdbx_description
1 polymer ?
#
loop_
_entity_poly.entity_id
_entity_poly.type
_entity_poly.pdbx_seq_one_letter_code
_entity_poly.pdbx_strand_id
1 'polypeptide(L)'
;AIGLQLVDGLKPSSYLYETAKKNIEGELSFDEAKNLIDSYYESRTARTQDDERTEEADKVSSRIAQILSEPSFNFSPSHLIAIHKRLFEGIFKFAGKIRDYDITKKEWVLNGDTVMYGASFELKAALDYDFEMERNFKYTGLSTDEIIKHITFFVSRLWQIHAFGEGNTRTTAVFTIKYLRSMGYKVDNDIFAQNSWYFRNALVRANYKNLKEGIEENPVYLERFFRNLILGENSELKNRYTHIDYDEYIKKFGKNEKSSEKKFGDNQKSSEIILELLKNNPKLSAKKLSESVI
;
A
#
# COMPACT_ATOMS: atom_id res chain seq x y z
N ALA A 1 -2.11 -2.70 9.88
CA ALA A 1 -1.45 -1.39 9.87
C ALA A 1 0.06 -1.55 9.58
N ILE A 2 0.74 -2.38 10.36
CA ILE A 2 2.20 -2.59 10.27
C ILE A 2 2.63 -3.04 8.85
N GLY A 3 1.99 -4.05 8.28
CA GLY A 3 2.36 -4.57 6.95
C GLY A 3 2.25 -3.57 5.80
N LEU A 4 1.41 -2.53 5.93
CA LEU A 4 1.32 -1.47 4.92
C LEU A 4 2.61 -0.63 4.79
N GLN A 5 3.49 -0.64 5.80
CA GLN A 5 4.75 0.09 5.74
C GLN A 5 5.74 -0.54 4.75
N LEU A 6 5.59 -1.83 4.48
CA LEU A 6 6.43 -2.56 3.52
C LEU A 6 6.32 -2.00 2.09
N VAL A 7 5.20 -1.37 1.74
CA VAL A 7 4.98 -0.77 0.40
C VAL A 7 6.03 0.30 0.05
N ASP A 8 6.57 0.96 1.07
CA ASP A 8 7.63 1.96 0.95
C ASP A 8 8.97 1.45 1.50
N GLY A 9 9.09 0.11 1.71
CA GLY A 9 10.29 -0.54 2.21
C GLY A 9 10.66 -0.16 3.64
N LEU A 10 9.68 0.27 4.44
CA LEU A 10 9.89 0.68 5.82
C LEU A 10 9.83 -0.51 6.76
N LYS A 11 10.67 -0.50 7.80
CA LYS A 11 10.77 -1.56 8.81
C LYS A 11 10.35 -1.01 10.17
N PRO A 12 9.27 -1.53 10.75
CA PRO A 12 8.84 -1.18 12.10
C PRO A 12 9.83 -1.65 13.18
N SER A 13 9.87 -0.94 14.30
CA SER A 13 10.70 -1.30 15.46
C SER A 13 10.10 -2.45 16.29
N SER A 14 10.92 -3.10 17.11
CA SER A 14 10.45 -4.03 18.13
C SER A 14 9.50 -3.35 19.13
N TYR A 15 9.74 -2.08 19.45
CA TYR A 15 8.90 -1.30 20.35
C TYR A 15 7.46 -1.15 19.84
N LEU A 16 7.29 -0.92 18.52
CA LEU A 16 5.95 -0.92 17.92
C LEU A 16 5.26 -2.28 18.07
N TYR A 17 5.97 -3.38 17.82
CA TYR A 17 5.37 -4.72 17.95
C TYR A 17 4.92 -5.02 19.38
N GLU A 18 5.72 -4.66 20.38
CA GLU A 18 5.37 -4.81 21.80
C GLU A 18 4.16 -3.94 22.16
N THR A 19 4.14 -2.67 21.72
CA THR A 19 3.02 -1.76 21.96
C THR A 19 1.73 -2.23 21.27
N ALA A 20 1.84 -2.70 20.03
CA ALA A 20 0.71 -3.25 19.28
C ALA A 20 0.15 -4.52 19.95
N LYS A 21 1.02 -5.39 20.50
CA LYS A 21 0.59 -6.56 21.25
C LYS A 21 -0.26 -6.18 22.47
N LYS A 22 0.19 -5.21 23.27
CA LYS A 22 -0.56 -4.70 24.43
C LYS A 22 -1.91 -4.10 24.02
N ASN A 23 -1.97 -3.40 22.88
CA ASN A 23 -3.22 -2.89 22.34
C ASN A 23 -4.18 -4.03 21.94
N ILE A 24 -3.69 -5.08 21.28
CA ILE A 24 -4.48 -6.27 20.88
C ILE A 24 -4.99 -7.03 22.12
N GLU A 25 -4.18 -7.13 23.17
CA GLU A 25 -4.52 -7.78 24.43
C GLU A 25 -5.47 -6.91 25.31
N GLY A 26 -5.78 -5.69 24.87
CA GLY A 26 -6.70 -4.79 25.56
C GLY A 26 -6.09 -4.03 26.74
N GLU A 27 -4.77 -4.12 26.93
CA GLU A 27 -4.03 -3.39 27.96
C GLU A 27 -3.90 -1.90 27.65
N LEU A 28 -3.91 -1.54 26.36
CA LEU A 28 -3.80 -0.18 25.85
C LEU A 28 -4.91 0.12 24.84
N SER A 29 -5.52 1.29 24.95
CA SER A 29 -6.34 1.85 23.88
C SER A 29 -5.48 2.26 22.65
N PHE A 30 -6.11 2.53 21.50
CA PHE A 30 -5.40 3.05 20.33
C PHE A 30 -4.75 4.40 20.60
N ASP A 31 -5.37 5.27 21.40
CA ASP A 31 -4.83 6.58 21.76
C ASP A 31 -3.61 6.44 22.67
N GLU A 32 -3.66 5.57 23.67
CA GLU A 32 -2.51 5.30 24.54
C GLU A 32 -1.35 4.69 23.77
N ALA A 33 -1.60 3.71 22.89
CA ALA A 33 -0.59 3.11 22.05
C ALA A 33 0.09 4.15 21.14
N LYS A 34 -0.70 5.04 20.51
CA LYS A 34 -0.19 6.14 19.70
C LYS A 34 0.69 7.09 20.53
N ASN A 35 0.21 7.50 21.71
CA ASN A 35 0.94 8.43 22.58
C ASN A 35 2.27 7.83 23.07
N LEU A 36 2.31 6.53 23.36
CA LEU A 36 3.55 5.83 23.71
C LEU A 36 4.55 5.84 22.56
N ILE A 37 4.10 5.60 21.33
CA ILE A 37 4.97 5.65 20.14
C ILE A 37 5.49 7.08 19.92
N ASP A 38 4.63 8.09 19.98
CA ASP A 38 5.03 9.48 19.80
C ASP A 38 6.07 9.89 20.87
N SER A 39 5.82 9.61 22.14
CA SER A 39 6.72 9.93 23.26
C SER A 39 8.08 9.20 23.16
N TYR A 40 8.08 7.94 22.68
CA TYR A 40 9.31 7.18 22.47
C TYR A 40 10.25 7.89 21.50
N TYR A 41 9.71 8.44 20.40
CA TYR A 41 10.52 9.17 19.42
C TYR A 41 10.83 10.60 19.82
N GLU A 42 9.97 11.29 20.56
CA GLU A 42 10.24 12.64 21.11
C GLU A 42 11.40 12.65 22.10
N SER A 43 11.58 11.57 22.86
CA SER A 43 12.66 11.46 23.84
C SER A 43 14.05 11.23 23.22
N ARG A 44 14.15 10.92 21.92
CA ARG A 44 15.40 10.64 21.21
C ARG A 44 16.03 11.92 20.68
N THR A 45 17.26 12.20 21.12
CA THR A 45 18.00 13.43 20.76
C THR A 45 18.93 13.29 19.54
N ALA A 46 19.36 12.08 19.22
CA ALA A 46 20.21 11.79 18.06
C ALA A 46 19.51 10.79 17.13
N ARG A 47 19.44 11.11 15.83
CA ARG A 47 18.75 10.31 14.81
C ARG A 47 19.63 10.08 13.60
N THR A 48 19.63 8.85 13.11
CA THR A 48 20.17 8.48 11.81
C THR A 48 19.03 8.46 10.78
N GLN A 49 19.36 8.39 9.50
CA GLN A 49 18.33 8.24 8.43
C GLN A 49 17.51 6.95 8.59
N ASP A 50 18.12 5.88 9.09
CA ASP A 50 17.41 4.62 9.37
C ASP A 50 16.45 4.77 10.56
N ASP A 51 16.82 5.58 11.58
CA ASP A 51 15.91 5.90 12.68
C ASP A 51 14.70 6.70 12.21
N GLU A 52 14.87 7.66 11.30
CA GLU A 52 13.77 8.44 10.72
C GLU A 52 12.78 7.55 9.95
N ARG A 53 13.30 6.59 9.16
CA ARG A 53 12.47 5.63 8.42
C ARG A 53 11.71 4.69 9.36
N THR A 54 12.33 4.28 10.45
CA THR A 54 11.70 3.44 11.48
C THR A 54 10.64 4.22 12.25
N GLU A 55 10.92 5.49 12.60
CA GLU A 55 9.93 6.40 13.20
C GLU A 55 8.70 6.59 12.30
N GLU A 56 8.92 6.81 11.01
CA GLU A 56 7.83 6.89 10.03
C GLU A 56 6.98 5.61 10.07
N ALA A 57 7.62 4.43 9.99
CA ALA A 57 6.91 3.16 10.02
C ALA A 57 6.05 3.00 11.28
N ASP A 58 6.60 3.33 12.43
CA ASP A 58 5.95 3.15 13.73
C ASP A 58 4.79 4.12 13.93
N LYS A 59 5.04 5.41 13.72
CA LYS A 59 4.03 6.46 13.86
C LYS A 59 2.88 6.26 12.88
N VAL A 60 3.17 5.97 11.62
CA VAL A 60 2.12 5.75 10.61
C VAL A 60 1.33 4.48 10.91
N SER A 61 1.97 3.40 11.40
CA SER A 61 1.25 2.17 11.76
C SER A 61 0.25 2.40 12.89
N SER A 62 0.65 3.10 13.97
CA SER A 62 -0.24 3.40 15.08
C SER A 62 -1.43 4.27 14.65
N ARG A 63 -1.16 5.28 13.80
CA ARG A 63 -2.19 6.18 13.26
C ARG A 63 -3.16 5.49 12.30
N ILE A 64 -2.67 4.54 11.48
CA ILE A 64 -3.56 3.70 10.65
C ILE A 64 -4.51 2.91 11.55
N ALA A 65 -4.00 2.26 12.60
CA ALA A 65 -4.82 1.48 13.51
C ALA A 65 -5.88 2.36 14.18
N GLN A 66 -5.51 3.54 14.67
CA GLN A 66 -6.42 4.52 15.26
C GLN A 66 -7.50 4.97 14.25
N ILE A 67 -7.12 5.41 13.05
CA ILE A 67 -8.07 5.87 12.02
C ILE A 67 -9.05 4.77 11.63
N LEU A 68 -8.59 3.53 11.52
CA LEU A 68 -9.43 2.38 11.16
C LEU A 68 -10.33 1.92 12.30
N SER A 69 -10.03 2.24 13.56
CA SER A 69 -10.91 1.97 14.71
C SER A 69 -12.08 2.95 14.83
N GLU A 70 -11.96 4.14 14.25
CA GLU A 70 -12.99 5.17 14.28
C GLU A 70 -14.13 4.83 13.28
N PRO A 71 -15.41 4.87 13.69
CA PRO A 71 -16.52 4.57 12.79
C PRO A 71 -16.81 5.72 11.80
N SER A 72 -16.42 6.96 12.13
CA SER A 72 -16.72 8.13 11.32
C SER A 72 -16.02 8.10 9.96
N PHE A 73 -16.79 8.37 8.90
CA PHE A 73 -16.28 8.50 7.56
C PHE A 73 -17.09 9.52 6.77
N ASN A 74 -16.41 10.34 5.96
CA ASN A 74 -17.03 11.26 5.03
C ASN A 74 -16.45 11.02 3.63
N PHE A 75 -17.29 10.68 2.67
CA PHE A 75 -16.88 10.48 1.30
C PHE A 75 -16.66 11.83 0.61
N SER A 76 -15.43 12.33 0.69
CA SER A 76 -15.04 13.62 0.08
C SER A 76 -13.52 13.71 -0.17
N PRO A 77 -13.06 14.54 -1.12
CA PRO A 77 -11.64 14.84 -1.30
C PRO A 77 -10.99 15.41 -0.03
N SER A 78 -11.71 16.25 0.71
CA SER A 78 -11.21 16.81 1.96
C SER A 78 -10.96 15.76 3.03
N HIS A 79 -11.75 14.68 3.06
CA HIS A 79 -11.51 13.57 4.00
C HIS A 79 -10.28 12.74 3.59
N LEU A 80 -10.06 12.51 2.29
CA LEU A 80 -8.83 11.89 1.80
C LEU A 80 -7.59 12.69 2.22
N ILE A 81 -7.65 14.01 2.06
CA ILE A 81 -6.58 14.94 2.47
C ILE A 81 -6.39 14.91 3.99
N ALA A 82 -7.48 14.86 4.76
CA ALA A 82 -7.42 14.75 6.22
C ALA A 82 -6.79 13.42 6.68
N ILE A 83 -7.10 12.30 6.02
CA ILE A 83 -6.45 11.01 6.28
C ILE A 83 -4.94 11.14 6.04
N HIS A 84 -4.52 11.67 4.88
CA HIS A 84 -3.09 11.88 4.60
C HIS A 84 -2.43 12.77 5.66
N LYS A 85 -3.07 13.88 6.05
CA LYS A 85 -2.56 14.76 7.10
C LYS A 85 -2.35 13.98 8.40
N ARG A 86 -3.35 13.27 8.87
CA ARG A 86 -3.30 12.51 10.12
C ARG A 86 -2.25 11.40 10.10
N LEU A 87 -2.05 10.73 8.96
CA LEU A 87 -1.03 9.70 8.82
C LEU A 87 0.38 10.27 8.94
N PHE A 88 0.64 11.43 8.35
CA PHE A 88 2.01 11.93 8.11
C PHE A 88 2.36 13.23 8.82
N GLU A 89 1.47 13.77 9.66
CA GLU A 89 1.74 14.97 10.45
C GLU A 89 2.98 14.78 11.35
N GLY A 90 3.91 15.75 11.28
CA GLY A 90 5.19 15.66 11.98
C GLY A 90 6.23 14.70 11.35
N ILE A 91 5.86 14.00 10.25
CA ILE A 91 6.76 13.16 9.45
C ILE A 91 7.11 13.89 8.17
N PHE A 92 6.09 14.29 7.39
CA PHE A 92 6.29 15.07 6.17
C PHE A 92 5.87 16.52 6.36
N LYS A 93 6.72 17.46 5.94
CA LYS A 93 6.40 18.91 5.96
C LYS A 93 5.18 19.27 5.09
N PHE A 94 4.83 18.40 4.15
CA PHE A 94 3.69 18.53 3.24
C PHE A 94 2.49 17.65 3.64
N ALA A 95 2.43 17.13 4.86
CA ALA A 95 1.31 16.33 5.31
C ALA A 95 -0.03 17.05 5.12
N GLY A 96 -0.96 16.43 4.39
CA GLY A 96 -2.26 17.03 4.04
C GLY A 96 -2.21 18.14 2.99
N LYS A 97 -1.10 18.31 2.26
CA LYS A 97 -1.00 19.27 1.17
C LYS A 97 -0.95 18.54 -0.17
N ILE A 98 -1.80 18.98 -1.10
CA ILE A 98 -1.71 18.55 -2.50
C ILE A 98 -0.39 19.10 -3.07
N ARG A 99 0.35 18.25 -3.79
CA ARG A 99 1.61 18.67 -4.44
C ARG A 99 1.36 19.70 -5.54
N ASP A 100 2.32 20.58 -5.74
CA ASP A 100 2.34 21.63 -6.76
C ASP A 100 3.42 21.40 -7.84
N TYR A 101 3.98 20.18 -7.89
CA TYR A 101 5.00 19.75 -8.85
C TYR A 101 4.66 18.38 -9.43
N ASP A 102 5.13 18.11 -10.65
CA ASP A 102 4.95 16.82 -11.29
C ASP A 102 5.94 15.79 -10.74
N ILE A 103 5.54 14.52 -10.73
CA ILE A 103 6.33 13.42 -10.18
C ILE A 103 6.45 12.29 -11.19
N THR A 104 7.55 11.57 -11.08
CA THR A 104 7.85 10.35 -11.81
C THR A 104 8.42 9.34 -10.83
N LYS A 105 7.93 8.10 -10.86
CA LYS A 105 8.43 7.01 -10.00
C LYS A 105 8.78 5.82 -10.87
N LYS A 106 9.98 5.28 -10.71
CA LYS A 106 10.39 4.03 -11.36
C LYS A 106 9.70 2.85 -10.68
N GLU A 107 8.99 2.06 -11.47
CA GLU A 107 8.23 0.91 -10.96
C GLU A 107 8.89 -0.40 -11.42
N TRP A 108 9.18 -1.26 -10.44
CA TRP A 108 9.81 -2.56 -10.73
C TRP A 108 8.98 -3.40 -11.71
N VAL A 109 7.67 -3.43 -11.56
CA VAL A 109 6.76 -4.22 -12.41
C VAL A 109 6.72 -3.75 -13.88
N LEU A 110 7.28 -2.57 -14.15
CA LEU A 110 7.36 -1.93 -15.45
C LEU A 110 8.81 -1.85 -15.98
N ASN A 111 9.71 -2.70 -15.52
CA ASN A 111 11.14 -2.61 -15.88
C ASN A 111 11.79 -1.25 -15.60
N GLY A 112 11.29 -0.52 -14.59
CA GLY A 112 11.77 0.81 -14.24
C GLY A 112 11.10 1.95 -15.00
N ASP A 113 10.10 1.68 -15.84
CA ASP A 113 9.22 2.71 -16.40
C ASP A 113 8.24 3.23 -15.34
N THR A 114 7.44 4.23 -15.68
CA THR A 114 6.56 4.97 -14.77
C THR A 114 5.11 5.00 -15.25
N VAL A 115 4.20 5.08 -14.29
CA VAL A 115 2.79 5.45 -14.58
C VAL A 115 2.73 6.94 -14.87
N MET A 116 1.84 7.34 -15.76
CA MET A 116 1.48 8.73 -15.96
C MET A 116 0.57 9.19 -14.80
N TYR A 117 1.14 9.91 -13.84
CA TYR A 117 0.40 10.50 -12.72
C TYR A 117 -0.30 11.79 -13.13
N GLY A 118 -1.29 12.22 -12.34
CA GLY A 118 -1.99 13.49 -12.58
C GLY A 118 -1.04 14.68 -12.66
N ALA A 119 -1.29 15.61 -13.59
CA ALA A 119 -0.54 16.85 -13.69
C ALA A 119 -0.80 17.74 -12.47
N SER A 120 0.24 18.35 -11.92
CA SER A 120 0.17 19.08 -10.65
C SER A 120 -0.89 20.19 -10.61
N PHE A 121 -1.10 20.86 -11.72
CA PHE A 121 -2.09 21.95 -11.82
C PHE A 121 -3.55 21.48 -11.89
N GLU A 122 -3.80 20.19 -12.16
CA GLU A 122 -5.15 19.61 -12.30
C GLU A 122 -5.58 18.74 -11.11
N LEU A 123 -4.69 18.44 -10.16
CA LEU A 123 -4.92 17.44 -9.11
C LEU A 123 -6.19 17.68 -8.31
N LYS A 124 -6.47 18.94 -7.95
CA LYS A 124 -7.68 19.29 -7.21
C LYS A 124 -8.93 19.04 -8.04
N ALA A 125 -8.92 19.49 -9.29
CA ALA A 125 -10.06 19.29 -10.20
C ALA A 125 -10.29 17.81 -10.50
N ALA A 126 -9.20 17.02 -10.66
CA ALA A 126 -9.29 15.57 -10.86
C ALA A 126 -9.88 14.87 -9.63
N LEU A 127 -9.47 15.24 -8.42
CA LEU A 127 -10.07 14.71 -7.19
C LEU A 127 -11.56 15.06 -7.11
N ASP A 128 -11.93 16.33 -7.29
CA ASP A 128 -13.31 16.76 -7.23
C ASP A 128 -14.18 16.02 -8.25
N TYR A 129 -13.67 15.84 -9.47
CA TYR A 129 -14.35 15.12 -10.55
C TYR A 129 -14.56 13.63 -10.23
N ASP A 130 -13.49 12.91 -9.84
CA ASP A 130 -13.59 11.46 -9.57
C ASP A 130 -14.50 11.18 -8.36
N PHE A 131 -14.47 12.04 -7.33
CA PHE A 131 -15.37 11.93 -6.18
C PHE A 131 -16.82 12.25 -6.53
N GLU A 132 -17.08 13.19 -7.44
CA GLU A 132 -18.42 13.51 -7.90
C GLU A 132 -18.97 12.37 -8.76
N MET A 133 -18.20 11.83 -9.69
CA MET A 133 -18.58 10.68 -10.51
C MET A 133 -18.92 9.48 -9.64
N GLU A 134 -18.11 9.16 -8.63
CA GLU A 134 -18.37 8.05 -7.72
C GLU A 134 -19.60 8.28 -6.85
N ARG A 135 -19.82 9.51 -6.36
CA ARG A 135 -21.03 9.86 -5.58
C ARG A 135 -22.31 9.68 -6.37
N ASN A 136 -22.27 9.94 -7.67
CA ASN A 136 -23.41 9.84 -8.57
C ASN A 136 -23.58 8.43 -9.15
N PHE A 137 -22.62 7.55 -8.95
CA PHE A 137 -22.67 6.18 -9.44
C PHE A 137 -23.73 5.36 -8.70
N LYS A 138 -24.51 4.57 -9.45
CA LYS A 138 -25.61 3.77 -8.88
C LYS A 138 -25.21 2.31 -8.83
N TYR A 139 -25.04 1.81 -7.64
CA TYR A 139 -24.73 0.39 -7.38
C TYR A 139 -25.95 -0.52 -7.42
N THR A 140 -27.17 0.05 -7.36
CA THR A 140 -28.42 -0.72 -7.32
C THR A 140 -28.63 -1.49 -8.63
N GLY A 141 -28.86 -2.80 -8.53
CA GLY A 141 -29.11 -3.67 -9.66
C GLY A 141 -27.87 -4.22 -10.35
N LEU A 142 -26.67 -3.85 -9.90
CA LEU A 142 -25.43 -4.39 -10.43
C LEU A 142 -25.14 -5.78 -9.85
N SER A 143 -24.54 -6.63 -10.67
CA SER A 143 -23.93 -7.88 -10.21
C SER A 143 -22.69 -7.62 -9.35
N THR A 144 -22.31 -8.60 -8.56
CA THR A 144 -21.08 -8.53 -7.76
C THR A 144 -19.83 -8.23 -8.60
N ASP A 145 -19.74 -8.82 -9.79
CA ASP A 145 -18.61 -8.58 -10.70
C ASP A 145 -18.57 -7.13 -11.21
N GLU A 146 -19.71 -6.55 -11.54
CA GLU A 146 -19.80 -5.15 -11.96
C GLU A 146 -19.43 -4.21 -10.81
N ILE A 147 -19.84 -4.52 -9.58
CA ILE A 147 -19.46 -3.76 -8.39
C ILE A 147 -17.95 -3.81 -8.17
N ILE A 148 -17.35 -4.99 -8.23
CA ILE A 148 -15.89 -5.16 -8.07
C ILE A 148 -15.12 -4.38 -9.15
N LYS A 149 -15.55 -4.49 -10.41
CA LYS A 149 -14.92 -3.75 -11.51
C LYS A 149 -14.99 -2.24 -11.30
N HIS A 150 -16.16 -1.75 -10.86
CA HIS A 150 -16.34 -0.32 -10.62
C HIS A 150 -15.48 0.18 -9.44
N ILE A 151 -15.47 -0.54 -8.31
CA ILE A 151 -14.60 -0.23 -7.16
C ILE A 151 -13.14 -0.23 -7.60
N THR A 152 -12.72 -1.24 -8.38
CA THR A 152 -11.37 -1.32 -8.95
C THR A 152 -11.03 -0.08 -9.76
N PHE A 153 -11.92 0.32 -10.66
CA PHE A 153 -11.76 1.51 -11.48
C PHE A 153 -11.62 2.77 -10.62
N PHE A 154 -12.56 3.01 -9.71
CA PHE A 154 -12.52 4.20 -8.85
C PHE A 154 -11.23 4.27 -8.01
N VAL A 155 -10.85 3.18 -7.34
CA VAL A 155 -9.65 3.17 -6.49
C VAL A 155 -8.37 3.32 -7.31
N SER A 156 -8.29 2.72 -8.50
CA SER A 156 -7.13 2.85 -9.37
C SER A 156 -6.94 4.29 -9.85
N ARG A 157 -8.02 4.95 -10.26
CA ARG A 157 -8.00 6.36 -10.66
C ARG A 157 -7.64 7.30 -9.52
N LEU A 158 -8.25 7.10 -8.34
CA LEU A 158 -7.92 7.85 -7.14
C LEU A 158 -6.42 7.77 -6.82
N TRP A 159 -5.84 6.57 -6.93
CA TRP A 159 -4.40 6.40 -6.74
C TRP A 159 -3.57 7.05 -7.86
N GLN A 160 -4.01 6.98 -9.12
CA GLN A 160 -3.32 7.57 -10.28
C GLN A 160 -3.22 9.09 -10.20
N ILE A 161 -4.22 9.77 -9.64
CA ILE A 161 -4.13 11.23 -9.38
C ILE A 161 -2.87 11.53 -8.59
N HIS A 162 -2.48 10.68 -7.65
CA HIS A 162 -1.24 10.76 -6.87
C HIS A 162 -1.06 12.14 -6.26
N ALA A 163 -2.08 12.57 -5.50
CA ALA A 163 -2.25 13.93 -5.06
C ALA A 163 -1.14 14.46 -4.12
N PHE A 164 -0.39 13.56 -3.47
CA PHE A 164 0.60 13.93 -2.47
C PHE A 164 2.03 13.62 -2.94
N GLY A 165 3.02 14.29 -2.37
CA GLY A 165 4.42 14.04 -2.69
C GLY A 165 4.89 12.64 -2.30
N GLU A 166 4.39 12.11 -1.17
CA GLU A 166 4.66 10.75 -0.69
C GLU A 166 3.43 10.21 0.06
N GLY A 167 3.38 8.89 0.35
CA GLY A 167 2.33 8.26 1.17
C GLY A 167 1.01 8.00 0.43
N ASN A 168 0.95 8.18 -0.90
CA ASN A 168 -0.29 8.01 -1.67
C ASN A 168 -0.89 6.60 -1.54
N THR A 169 -0.08 5.55 -1.65
CA THR A 169 -0.59 4.16 -1.57
C THR A 169 -1.17 3.85 -0.19
N ARG A 170 -0.50 4.26 0.89
CA ARG A 170 -0.98 4.06 2.26
C ARG A 170 -2.27 4.84 2.52
N THR A 171 -2.35 6.08 2.06
CA THR A 171 -3.56 6.90 2.15
C THR A 171 -4.72 6.30 1.37
N THR A 172 -4.48 5.85 0.13
CA THR A 172 -5.49 5.18 -0.69
C THR A 172 -6.00 3.91 -0.02
N ALA A 173 -5.11 3.08 0.55
CA ALA A 173 -5.52 1.86 1.25
C ALA A 173 -6.43 2.16 2.45
N VAL A 174 -6.05 3.11 3.31
CA VAL A 174 -6.84 3.50 4.49
C VAL A 174 -8.19 4.10 4.07
N PHE A 175 -8.20 4.99 3.08
CA PHE A 175 -9.43 5.56 2.54
C PHE A 175 -10.35 4.47 1.97
N THR A 176 -9.81 3.54 1.17
CA THR A 176 -10.56 2.44 0.55
C THR A 176 -11.21 1.54 1.61
N ILE A 177 -10.49 1.16 2.67
CA ILE A 177 -11.05 0.36 3.77
C ILE A 177 -12.25 1.08 4.40
N LYS A 178 -12.09 2.37 4.72
CA LYS A 178 -13.19 3.16 5.33
C LYS A 178 -14.36 3.35 4.36
N TYR A 179 -14.08 3.56 3.09
CA TYR A 179 -15.10 3.68 2.05
C TYR A 179 -15.91 2.39 1.91
N LEU A 180 -15.26 1.25 1.77
CA LEU A 180 -15.93 -0.05 1.69
C LEU A 180 -16.76 -0.36 2.94
N ARG A 181 -16.25 -0.03 4.12
CA ARG A 181 -17.01 -0.16 5.38
C ARG A 181 -18.27 0.72 5.39
N SER A 182 -18.19 1.94 4.85
CA SER A 182 -19.36 2.84 4.74
C SER A 182 -20.42 2.32 3.77
N MET A 183 -20.03 1.46 2.81
CA MET A 183 -20.93 0.74 1.93
C MET A 183 -21.53 -0.55 2.55
N GLY A 184 -21.11 -0.88 3.79
CA GLY A 184 -21.60 -2.07 4.52
C GLY A 184 -20.73 -3.32 4.38
N TYR A 185 -19.59 -3.25 3.66
CA TYR A 185 -18.68 -4.39 3.55
C TYR A 185 -17.88 -4.60 4.86
N LYS A 186 -17.72 -5.86 5.25
CA LYS A 186 -16.88 -6.24 6.39
C LYS A 186 -15.45 -6.44 5.90
N VAL A 187 -14.70 -5.37 5.80
CA VAL A 187 -13.32 -5.39 5.35
C VAL A 187 -12.39 -4.94 6.47
N ASP A 188 -11.25 -5.58 6.56
CA ASP A 188 -10.18 -5.25 7.49
C ASP A 188 -8.89 -4.84 6.76
N ASN A 189 -7.82 -4.68 7.53
CA ASN A 189 -6.53 -4.29 7.01
C ASN A 189 -5.60 -5.47 6.70
N ASP A 190 -6.00 -6.71 6.98
CA ASP A 190 -5.09 -7.85 6.97
C ASP A 190 -4.60 -8.18 5.57
N ILE A 191 -5.50 -8.20 4.61
CA ILE A 191 -5.15 -8.43 3.20
C ILE A 191 -4.19 -7.35 2.67
N PHE A 192 -4.42 -6.08 3.03
CA PHE A 192 -3.50 -4.99 2.67
C PHE A 192 -2.14 -5.15 3.37
N ALA A 193 -2.14 -5.56 4.64
CA ALA A 193 -0.92 -5.76 5.41
C ALA A 193 -0.07 -6.91 4.85
N GLN A 194 -0.71 -8.01 4.46
CA GLN A 194 -0.03 -9.19 3.93
C GLN A 194 0.41 -9.03 2.48
N ASN A 195 -0.32 -8.22 1.69
CA ASN A 195 -0.15 -8.09 0.24
C ASN A 195 0.05 -6.62 -0.20
N SER A 196 0.72 -5.80 0.62
CA SER A 196 0.90 -4.36 0.36
C SER A 196 1.65 -4.09 -0.95
N TRP A 197 2.69 -4.86 -1.24
CA TRP A 197 3.40 -4.80 -2.52
C TRP A 197 2.54 -5.23 -3.70
N TYR A 198 1.75 -6.30 -3.54
CA TYR A 198 0.83 -6.73 -4.59
C TYR A 198 -0.21 -5.65 -4.88
N PHE A 199 -0.80 -5.06 -3.84
CA PHE A 199 -1.76 -3.97 -3.98
C PHE A 199 -1.17 -2.80 -4.75
N ARG A 200 0.05 -2.34 -4.38
CA ARG A 200 0.75 -1.29 -5.11
C ARG A 200 1.01 -1.67 -6.57
N ASN A 201 1.55 -2.85 -6.82
CA ASN A 201 1.87 -3.31 -8.16
C ASN A 201 0.61 -3.46 -9.02
N ALA A 202 -0.50 -3.91 -8.42
CA ALA A 202 -1.79 -4.01 -9.09
C ALA A 202 -2.35 -2.62 -9.49
N LEU A 203 -2.18 -1.61 -8.62
CA LEU A 203 -2.51 -0.21 -8.94
C LEU A 203 -1.65 0.33 -10.09
N VAL A 204 -0.34 0.05 -10.07
CA VAL A 204 0.57 0.40 -11.17
C VAL A 204 0.08 -0.22 -12.49
N ARG A 205 -0.21 -1.52 -12.51
CA ARG A 205 -0.64 -2.23 -13.72
C ARG A 205 -2.00 -1.80 -14.23
N ALA A 206 -2.92 -1.41 -13.33
CA ALA A 206 -4.23 -0.88 -13.70
C ALA A 206 -4.17 0.49 -14.40
N ASN A 207 -3.04 1.20 -14.27
CA ASN A 207 -2.86 2.57 -14.78
C ASN A 207 -1.67 2.71 -15.75
N TYR A 208 -1.03 1.62 -16.14
CA TYR A 208 0.10 1.67 -17.06
C TYR A 208 -0.29 1.24 -18.47
N LYS A 209 0.05 2.10 -19.42
CA LYS A 209 -0.15 1.88 -20.86
C LYS A 209 1.09 2.28 -21.63
N ASN A 210 1.58 1.39 -22.50
CA ASN A 210 2.67 1.66 -23.45
C ASN A 210 2.33 1.09 -24.82
N LEU A 211 1.67 1.89 -25.64
CA LEU A 211 1.19 1.47 -26.97
C LEU A 211 2.33 1.10 -27.92
N LYS A 212 3.54 1.65 -27.73
CA LYS A 212 4.70 1.32 -28.56
C LYS A 212 5.17 -0.13 -28.34
N GLU A 213 5.00 -0.63 -27.13
CA GLU A 213 5.34 -1.99 -26.75
C GLU A 213 4.12 -2.93 -26.73
N GLY A 214 2.94 -2.43 -27.13
CA GLY A 214 1.70 -3.21 -27.12
C GLY A 214 1.19 -3.53 -25.72
N ILE A 215 1.55 -2.74 -24.71
CA ILE A 215 1.13 -2.94 -23.33
C ILE A 215 -0.08 -2.07 -23.05
N GLU A 216 -1.19 -2.70 -22.66
CA GLU A 216 -2.42 -2.06 -22.24
C GLU A 216 -2.57 -2.07 -20.70
N GLU A 217 -3.42 -1.18 -20.19
CA GLU A 217 -3.86 -1.18 -18.80
C GLU A 217 -4.44 -2.55 -18.40
N ASN A 218 -4.06 -3.05 -17.23
CA ASN A 218 -4.53 -4.34 -16.77
C ASN A 218 -5.07 -4.28 -15.34
N PRO A 219 -6.39 -4.07 -15.16
CA PRO A 219 -7.03 -4.00 -13.85
C PRO A 219 -7.25 -5.35 -13.18
N VAL A 220 -7.07 -6.47 -13.89
CA VAL A 220 -7.38 -7.84 -13.40
C VAL A 220 -6.66 -8.17 -12.08
N TYR A 221 -5.44 -7.68 -11.90
CA TYR A 221 -4.69 -7.91 -10.66
C TYR A 221 -5.35 -7.17 -9.47
N LEU A 222 -5.82 -5.96 -9.69
CA LEU A 222 -6.51 -5.18 -8.66
C LEU A 222 -7.93 -5.71 -8.40
N GLU A 223 -8.64 -6.16 -9.44
CA GLU A 223 -9.92 -6.87 -9.28
C GLU A 223 -9.74 -8.13 -8.41
N ARG A 224 -8.70 -8.93 -8.66
CA ARG A 224 -8.38 -10.12 -7.87
C ARG A 224 -8.13 -9.77 -6.40
N PHE A 225 -7.42 -8.69 -6.14
CA PHE A 225 -7.20 -8.19 -4.78
C PHE A 225 -8.53 -7.83 -4.10
N PHE A 226 -9.42 -7.11 -4.79
CA PHE A 226 -10.72 -6.73 -4.23
C PHE A 226 -11.68 -7.91 -4.08
N ARG A 227 -11.62 -8.91 -4.94
CA ARG A 227 -12.39 -10.14 -4.76
C ARG A 227 -11.98 -10.88 -3.48
N ASN A 228 -10.69 -10.99 -3.23
CA ASN A 228 -10.21 -11.55 -1.97
C ASN A 228 -10.67 -10.71 -0.77
N LEU A 229 -10.57 -9.38 -0.85
CA LEU A 229 -10.93 -8.46 0.22
C LEU A 229 -12.43 -8.44 0.54
N ILE A 230 -13.26 -8.38 -0.48
CA ILE A 230 -14.70 -8.12 -0.35
C ILE A 230 -15.49 -9.43 -0.26
N LEU A 231 -15.10 -10.43 -1.06
CA LEU A 231 -15.83 -11.71 -1.18
C LEU A 231 -15.21 -12.83 -0.37
N GLY A 232 -14.03 -12.61 0.21
CA GLY A 232 -13.29 -13.67 0.92
C GLY A 232 -12.76 -14.76 -0.01
N GLU A 233 -12.60 -14.46 -1.32
CA GLU A 233 -11.92 -15.38 -2.24
C GLU A 233 -10.46 -15.55 -1.83
N ASN A 234 -9.87 -16.70 -2.17
CA ASN A 234 -8.50 -17.03 -1.81
C ASN A 234 -7.61 -17.14 -3.07
N SER A 235 -7.72 -16.17 -3.95
CA SER A 235 -6.86 -16.10 -5.13
C SER A 235 -5.44 -15.74 -4.75
N GLU A 236 -4.46 -16.40 -5.39
CA GLU A 236 -3.04 -16.16 -5.11
C GLU A 236 -2.60 -14.76 -5.56
N LEU A 237 -2.02 -13.98 -4.63
CA LEU A 237 -1.58 -12.58 -4.84
C LEU A 237 -0.05 -12.51 -4.91
N LYS A 238 0.54 -13.08 -5.97
CA LYS A 238 2.00 -13.06 -6.17
C LYS A 238 2.45 -11.84 -6.98
N ASN A 239 3.42 -11.09 -6.46
CA ASN A 239 3.99 -9.90 -7.11
C ASN A 239 4.52 -10.20 -8.51
N ARG A 240 5.15 -11.35 -8.73
CA ARG A 240 5.69 -11.75 -10.04
C ARG A 240 4.64 -11.77 -11.15
N TYR A 241 3.37 -12.07 -10.84
CA TYR A 241 2.30 -12.10 -11.84
C TYR A 241 1.94 -10.70 -12.36
N THR A 242 2.26 -9.66 -11.61
CA THR A 242 2.00 -8.28 -12.00
C THR A 242 3.08 -7.69 -12.92
N HIS A 243 4.23 -8.37 -13.08
CA HIS A 243 5.33 -7.87 -13.92
C HIS A 243 4.96 -7.93 -15.41
N ILE A 244 5.30 -6.87 -16.17
CA ILE A 244 4.95 -6.78 -17.60
C ILE A 244 5.50 -7.93 -18.45
N ASP A 245 6.69 -8.45 -18.14
CA ASP A 245 7.31 -9.54 -18.87
C ASP A 245 6.84 -10.93 -18.40
N TYR A 246 5.95 -11.01 -17.42
CA TYR A 246 5.58 -12.30 -16.83
C TYR A 246 4.97 -13.26 -17.85
N ASP A 247 4.05 -12.77 -18.71
CA ASP A 247 3.40 -13.59 -19.73
C ASP A 247 4.37 -14.08 -20.80
N GLU A 248 5.34 -13.24 -21.20
CA GLU A 248 6.40 -13.64 -22.12
C GLU A 248 7.34 -14.67 -21.50
N TYR A 249 7.67 -14.47 -20.23
CA TYR A 249 8.50 -15.39 -19.47
C TYR A 249 7.86 -16.77 -19.39
N ILE A 250 6.56 -16.84 -19.05
CA ILE A 250 5.81 -18.10 -19.02
C ILE A 250 5.73 -18.74 -20.41
N LYS A 251 5.51 -17.97 -21.48
CA LYS A 251 5.52 -18.49 -22.85
C LYS A 251 6.87 -19.11 -23.24
N LYS A 252 7.99 -18.49 -22.85
CA LYS A 252 9.35 -18.93 -23.17
C LYS A 252 9.83 -20.10 -22.30
N PHE A 253 9.44 -20.14 -21.03
CA PHE A 253 10.05 -21.02 -20.04
C PHE A 253 9.04 -21.85 -19.22
N GLY A 254 7.73 -21.68 -19.41
CA GLY A 254 6.66 -22.26 -18.57
C GLY A 254 6.54 -23.80 -18.64
N LYS A 255 7.34 -24.48 -19.46
CA LYS A 255 7.48 -25.94 -19.41
C LYS A 255 8.45 -26.43 -18.32
N ASN A 256 9.19 -25.51 -17.67
CA ASN A 256 10.15 -25.80 -16.60
C ASN A 256 9.83 -24.92 -15.37
N GLU A 257 8.77 -25.26 -14.64
CA GLU A 257 8.30 -24.48 -13.45
C GLU A 257 9.39 -24.22 -12.38
N LYS A 258 10.36 -25.13 -12.26
CA LYS A 258 11.46 -25.00 -11.28
C LYS A 258 12.48 -23.90 -11.61
N SER A 259 12.63 -23.50 -12.90
CA SER A 259 13.59 -22.45 -13.30
C SER A 259 12.94 -21.06 -13.30
N SER A 260 11.60 -20.97 -13.43
CA SER A 260 10.86 -19.71 -13.40
C SER A 260 10.78 -19.09 -12.00
N GLU A 261 10.72 -19.93 -10.97
CA GLU A 261 10.72 -19.45 -9.57
C GLU A 261 12.02 -18.72 -9.20
N LYS A 262 13.16 -19.12 -9.80
CA LYS A 262 14.46 -18.53 -9.45
C LYS A 262 14.63 -17.09 -9.92
N LYS A 263 14.09 -16.70 -11.07
CA LYS A 263 14.31 -15.37 -11.67
C LYS A 263 13.35 -14.28 -11.17
N PHE A 264 12.14 -14.66 -10.76
CA PHE A 264 11.13 -13.74 -10.18
C PHE A 264 10.94 -13.90 -8.67
N GLY A 265 11.52 -14.99 -8.09
CA GLY A 265 11.40 -15.31 -6.67
C GLY A 265 12.54 -14.81 -5.80
N ASP A 266 13.68 -14.38 -6.39
CA ASP A 266 14.87 -14.06 -5.59
C ASP A 266 14.64 -12.90 -4.63
N ASN A 267 13.87 -11.87 -5.01
CA ASN A 267 13.54 -10.77 -4.10
C ASN A 267 12.52 -11.17 -3.01
N GLN A 268 11.62 -12.10 -3.29
CA GLN A 268 10.61 -12.55 -2.32
C GLN A 268 11.17 -13.65 -1.41
N LYS A 269 11.93 -14.60 -1.97
CA LYS A 269 12.69 -15.59 -1.17
C LYS A 269 13.75 -14.92 -0.31
N SER A 270 14.46 -13.94 -0.83
CA SER A 270 15.41 -13.17 -0.03
C SER A 270 14.73 -12.45 1.13
N SER A 271 13.54 -11.89 0.92
CA SER A 271 12.76 -11.25 2.00
C SER A 271 12.23 -12.25 3.02
N GLU A 272 11.80 -13.43 2.60
CA GLU A 272 11.34 -14.51 3.49
C GLU A 272 12.51 -15.14 4.25
N ILE A 273 13.63 -15.40 3.60
CA ILE A 273 14.87 -15.88 4.22
C ILE A 273 15.42 -14.83 5.20
N ILE A 274 15.39 -13.55 4.83
CA ILE A 274 15.79 -12.45 5.71
C ILE A 274 14.86 -12.37 6.92
N LEU A 275 13.55 -12.51 6.75
CA LEU A 275 12.57 -12.53 7.84
C LEU A 275 12.77 -13.72 8.77
N GLU A 276 13.07 -14.89 8.23
CA GLU A 276 13.32 -16.11 9.00
C GLU A 276 14.68 -16.05 9.74
N LEU A 277 15.71 -15.52 9.09
CA LEU A 277 17.02 -15.27 9.70
C LEU A 277 16.94 -14.21 10.81
N LEU A 278 16.13 -13.16 10.63
CA LEU A 278 15.90 -12.14 11.66
C LEU A 278 15.07 -12.65 12.84
N LYS A 279 14.10 -13.55 12.60
CA LYS A 279 13.35 -14.20 13.67
C LYS A 279 14.25 -15.09 14.54
N ASN A 280 15.20 -15.76 13.91
CA ASN A 280 16.09 -16.73 14.59
C ASN A 280 17.35 -16.06 15.14
N ASN A 281 17.72 -14.85 14.69
CA ASN A 281 18.93 -14.13 15.11
C ASN A 281 18.74 -12.60 15.07
N PRO A 282 18.12 -12.01 16.09
CA PRO A 282 17.81 -10.56 16.11
C PRO A 282 19.05 -9.63 16.16
N LYS A 283 20.27 -10.18 16.25
CA LYS A 283 21.53 -9.44 16.27
C LYS A 283 22.34 -9.48 14.96
N LEU A 284 21.77 -10.04 13.88
CA LEU A 284 22.45 -10.07 12.58
C LEU A 284 22.56 -8.67 11.96
N SER A 285 23.79 -8.25 11.62
CA SER A 285 24.05 -7.00 10.89
C SER A 285 23.70 -7.13 9.40
N ALA A 286 23.36 -6.02 8.74
CA ALA A 286 23.05 -5.97 7.31
C ALA A 286 24.15 -6.59 6.42
N LYS A 287 25.44 -6.48 6.84
CA LYS A 287 26.59 -7.07 6.13
C LYS A 287 26.57 -8.60 6.16
N LYS A 288 26.21 -9.21 7.29
CA LYS A 288 26.12 -10.67 7.41
C LYS A 288 24.88 -11.23 6.68
N LEU A 289 23.81 -10.45 6.55
CA LEU A 289 22.63 -10.82 5.80
C LEU A 289 22.90 -10.89 4.29
N SER A 290 23.70 -9.96 3.74
CA SER A 290 24.09 -9.99 2.33
C SER A 290 24.99 -11.17 1.97
N GLU A 291 25.81 -11.66 2.89
CA GLU A 291 26.71 -12.82 2.71
C GLU A 291 25.98 -14.17 2.82
N SER A 292 24.76 -14.19 3.40
CA SER A 292 23.96 -15.42 3.60
C SER A 292 22.88 -15.65 2.52
N VAL A 293 22.73 -14.71 1.57
CA VAL A 293 21.69 -14.72 0.53
C VAL A 293 22.28 -14.88 -0.88
N ILE A 294 23.62 -15.03 -0.98
CA ILE A 294 24.34 -15.45 -2.17
C ILE A 294 24.51 -16.98 -2.11
#